data_8378988ec6e1b1b7a21a1729669a09a0
#
_entry.id   8378988ec6e1b1b7a21a1729669a09a0
#
_cell.length_a   1.000
_cell.length_b   1.000
_cell.length_c   1.000
_cell.angle_alpha   90.00
_cell.angle_beta   90.00
_cell.angle_gamma   90.00
#
_symmetry.space_group_name_H-M   'P 1'
#
loop_
_entity.id
_entity.type
_entity.pdbx_description
1 polymer ?
#
loop_
_entity_poly.entity_id
_entity_poly.type
_entity_poly.pdbx_seq_one_letter_code
_entity_poly.pdbx_strand_id
1 'polypeptide(L)'
;MSAISTLLLPEASEARTLKQNGKIIKLVEKTFCFTISSAMVIGIVFFLYSKEIGMIFYKTEEIGFYIKWLAPLIPFMYTESAIVGMMQGLNQQKKALEYNIIDSILRIILIYIALPIYGIKGFLVIMYVSNIFTSCINSYRLLKVSKAKFKFNMWIIKPILSAISGAICSEYICKYIIVPNLIINITIKAGIIVAVYIFLLFLFGIIEKDSVHKMLHRKKLNRKQQLYV
;
A
#
# COMPACT_ATOMS: atom_id res chain seq x y z
N MET A 1 -2.63 -2.89 -9.07
CA MET A 1 -2.20 -3.79 -7.98
C MET A 1 -1.48 -5.02 -8.49
N SER A 2 -1.96 -5.67 -9.53
CA SER A 2 -1.31 -6.81 -10.20
C SER A 2 0.13 -6.54 -10.65
N ALA A 3 0.47 -5.32 -11.07
CA ALA A 3 1.79 -4.98 -11.60
C ALA A 3 2.94 -5.21 -10.60
N ILE A 4 2.75 -4.88 -9.32
CA ILE A 4 3.79 -5.10 -8.28
C ILE A 4 3.97 -6.59 -8.04
N SER A 5 2.87 -7.33 -7.89
CA SER A 5 2.89 -8.79 -7.74
C SER A 5 3.56 -9.48 -8.92
N THR A 6 3.26 -9.05 -10.14
CA THR A 6 3.84 -9.61 -11.37
C THR A 6 5.35 -9.37 -11.48
N LEU A 7 5.83 -8.22 -10.99
CA LEU A 7 7.28 -7.93 -10.98
C LEU A 7 8.04 -8.68 -9.89
N LEU A 8 7.41 -8.89 -8.72
CA LEU A 8 8.04 -9.55 -7.58
C LEU A 8 8.10 -11.08 -7.72
N LEU A 9 7.14 -11.67 -8.41
CA LEU A 9 7.03 -13.12 -8.60
C LEU A 9 8.27 -13.72 -9.26
N PRO A 10 8.78 -13.25 -10.42
CA PRO A 10 9.95 -13.84 -11.06
C PRO A 10 11.23 -13.64 -10.23
N GLU A 11 11.39 -12.47 -9.59
CA GLU A 11 12.57 -12.18 -8.76
C GLU A 11 12.62 -13.06 -7.51
N ALA A 12 11.48 -13.31 -6.88
CA ALA A 12 11.35 -14.21 -5.73
C ALA A 12 11.57 -15.68 -6.14
N SER A 13 11.05 -16.09 -7.30
CA SER A 13 11.21 -17.45 -7.83
C SER A 13 12.67 -17.74 -8.19
N GLU A 14 13.36 -16.81 -8.87
CA GLU A 14 14.80 -16.91 -9.18
C GLU A 14 15.64 -17.03 -7.91
N ALA A 15 15.43 -16.12 -6.93
CA ALA A 15 16.18 -16.15 -5.68
C ALA A 15 15.97 -17.45 -4.91
N ARG A 16 14.78 -18.05 -4.99
CA ARG A 16 14.48 -19.34 -4.39
C ARG A 16 15.18 -20.48 -5.09
N THR A 17 15.13 -20.54 -6.41
CA THR A 17 15.77 -21.59 -7.23
C THR A 17 17.27 -21.61 -6.99
N LEU A 18 17.89 -20.44 -6.89
CA LEU A 18 19.30 -20.27 -6.58
C LEU A 18 19.65 -20.42 -5.09
N LYS A 19 18.67 -20.75 -4.23
CA LYS A 19 18.83 -20.91 -2.76
C LYS A 19 19.47 -19.69 -2.09
N GLN A 20 19.25 -18.50 -2.62
CA GLN A 20 19.81 -17.23 -2.12
C GLN A 20 18.97 -16.65 -0.97
N ASN A 21 19.00 -17.27 0.21
CA ASN A 21 18.19 -16.87 1.35
C ASN A 21 18.37 -15.38 1.72
N GLY A 22 19.58 -14.86 1.65
CA GLY A 22 19.86 -13.44 1.93
C GLY A 22 19.17 -12.48 0.94
N LYS A 23 19.09 -12.86 -0.35
CA LYS A 23 18.36 -12.10 -1.38
C LYS A 23 16.85 -12.11 -1.12
N ILE A 24 16.31 -13.27 -0.71
CA ILE A 24 14.89 -13.41 -0.36
C ILE A 24 14.52 -12.50 0.83
N ILE A 25 15.32 -12.51 1.90
CA ILE A 25 15.09 -11.65 3.08
C ILE A 25 15.05 -10.18 2.67
N LYS A 26 16.08 -9.71 1.94
CA LYS A 26 16.15 -8.32 1.46
C LYS A 26 14.99 -7.95 0.54
N LEU A 27 14.57 -8.87 -0.32
CA LEU A 27 13.45 -8.65 -1.23
C LEU A 27 12.14 -8.49 -0.46
N VAL A 28 11.88 -9.35 0.53
CA VAL A 28 10.70 -9.27 1.41
C VAL A 28 10.70 -7.95 2.21
N GLU A 29 11.83 -7.62 2.85
CA GLU A 29 11.96 -6.38 3.61
C GLU A 29 11.70 -5.14 2.74
N LYS A 30 12.27 -5.12 1.53
CA LYS A 30 12.09 -4.03 0.57
C LYS A 30 10.64 -3.93 0.09
N THR A 31 10.00 -5.08 -0.15
CA THR A 31 8.60 -5.13 -0.57
C THR A 31 7.68 -4.54 0.49
N PHE A 32 7.81 -4.98 1.75
CA PHE A 32 7.03 -4.41 2.86
C PHE A 32 7.25 -2.90 2.99
N CYS A 33 8.50 -2.48 3.01
CA CYS A 33 8.85 -1.08 3.15
C CYS A 33 8.25 -0.22 2.04
N PHE A 34 8.38 -0.65 0.79
CA PHE A 34 7.88 0.08 -0.37
C PHE A 34 6.35 0.11 -0.43
N THR A 35 5.70 -1.04 -0.24
CA THR A 35 4.23 -1.13 -0.35
C THR A 35 3.52 -0.40 0.78
N ILE A 36 3.97 -0.55 2.02
CA ILE A 36 3.38 0.18 3.14
C ILE A 36 3.60 1.68 2.98
N SER A 37 4.84 2.10 2.65
CA SER A 37 5.14 3.53 2.49
C SER A 37 4.35 4.16 1.34
N SER A 38 4.25 3.52 0.17
CA SER A 38 3.46 4.05 -0.94
C SER A 38 1.96 4.09 -0.66
N ALA A 39 1.45 3.09 0.05
CA ALA A 39 0.04 3.03 0.40
C ALA A 39 -0.36 4.01 1.50
N MET A 40 0.55 4.33 2.44
CA MET A 40 0.31 5.32 3.50
C MET A 40 0.05 6.71 2.95
N VAL A 41 0.84 7.18 1.97
CA VAL A 41 0.62 8.51 1.39
C VAL A 41 -0.70 8.57 0.63
N ILE A 42 -1.08 7.50 -0.07
CA ILE A 42 -2.38 7.41 -0.74
C ILE A 42 -3.49 7.43 0.30
N GLY A 43 -3.39 6.61 1.34
CA GLY A 43 -4.36 6.53 2.42
C GLY A 43 -4.60 7.88 3.11
N ILE A 44 -3.55 8.65 3.43
CA ILE A 44 -3.69 9.95 4.10
C ILE A 44 -4.38 10.97 3.19
N VAL A 45 -4.08 10.99 1.88
CA VAL A 45 -4.75 11.87 0.91
C VAL A 45 -6.24 11.56 0.83
N PHE A 46 -6.60 10.27 0.72
CA PHE A 46 -8.01 9.85 0.70
C PHE A 46 -8.72 10.14 2.04
N PHE A 47 -8.03 10.02 3.15
CA PHE A 47 -8.58 10.31 4.47
C PHE A 47 -8.89 11.79 4.65
N LEU A 48 -7.94 12.68 4.29
CA LEU A 48 -8.07 14.12 4.48
C LEU A 48 -9.08 14.76 3.52
N TYR A 49 -9.02 14.37 2.23
CA TYR A 49 -9.86 14.97 1.18
C TYR A 49 -11.03 14.09 0.77
N SER A 50 -11.47 13.20 1.68
CA SER A 50 -12.56 12.26 1.43
C SER A 50 -13.88 12.93 1.05
N LYS A 51 -14.24 14.04 1.70
CA LYS A 51 -15.48 14.79 1.40
C LYS A 51 -15.42 15.40 0.01
N GLU A 52 -14.34 16.08 -0.29
CA GLU A 52 -14.13 16.74 -1.57
C GLU A 52 -14.08 15.72 -2.72
N ILE A 53 -13.42 14.59 -2.49
CA ILE A 53 -13.37 13.48 -3.46
C ILE A 53 -14.79 12.92 -3.68
N GLY A 54 -15.57 12.72 -2.61
CA GLY A 54 -16.96 12.29 -2.70
C GLY A 54 -17.83 13.28 -3.50
N MET A 55 -17.66 14.58 -3.28
CA MET A 55 -18.38 15.63 -4.00
C MET A 55 -18.00 15.71 -5.48
N ILE A 56 -16.71 15.58 -5.81
CA ILE A 56 -16.23 15.65 -7.21
C ILE A 56 -16.74 14.48 -8.03
N PHE A 57 -16.56 13.25 -7.52
CA PHE A 57 -16.85 12.03 -8.28
C PHE A 57 -18.31 11.58 -8.22
N TYR A 58 -18.96 11.79 -7.06
CA TYR A 58 -20.28 11.22 -6.79
C TYR A 58 -21.34 12.27 -6.43
N LYS A 59 -20.95 13.54 -6.28
CA LYS A 59 -21.83 14.66 -5.92
C LYS A 59 -22.59 14.48 -4.59
N THR A 60 -22.06 13.65 -3.68
CA THR A 60 -22.66 13.37 -2.38
C THR A 60 -21.62 13.36 -1.27
N GLU A 61 -21.95 13.96 -0.12
CA GLU A 61 -21.07 13.94 1.07
C GLU A 61 -21.07 12.57 1.75
N GLU A 62 -22.14 11.80 1.61
CA GLU A 62 -22.24 10.47 2.21
C GLU A 62 -21.15 9.53 1.73
N ILE A 63 -20.83 9.57 0.44
CA ILE A 63 -19.72 8.75 -0.12
C ILE A 63 -18.38 9.21 0.44
N GLY A 64 -18.21 10.52 0.67
CA GLY A 64 -17.04 11.05 1.36
C GLY A 64 -16.84 10.44 2.75
N PHE A 65 -17.92 10.22 3.50
CA PHE A 65 -17.85 9.52 4.78
C PHE A 65 -17.32 8.08 4.62
N TYR A 66 -17.81 7.31 3.66
CA TYR A 66 -17.33 5.95 3.42
C TYR A 66 -15.88 5.92 2.95
N ILE A 67 -15.48 6.83 2.07
CA ILE A 67 -14.08 6.97 1.63
C ILE A 67 -13.17 7.23 2.83
N LYS A 68 -13.57 8.13 3.74
CA LYS A 68 -12.78 8.44 4.94
C LYS A 68 -12.56 7.21 5.81
N TRP A 69 -13.60 6.42 6.02
CA TRP A 69 -13.51 5.19 6.82
C TRP A 69 -12.75 4.08 6.11
N LEU A 70 -12.76 4.01 4.79
CA LEU A 70 -12.01 2.99 4.03
C LEU A 70 -10.53 3.38 3.82
N ALA A 71 -10.19 4.64 3.91
CA ALA A 71 -8.82 5.12 3.69
C ALA A 71 -7.76 4.43 4.56
N PRO A 72 -7.97 4.16 5.88
CA PRO A 72 -7.00 3.44 6.70
C PRO A 72 -6.77 1.97 6.29
N LEU A 73 -7.68 1.37 5.49
CA LEU A 73 -7.50 0.01 4.96
C LEU A 73 -6.55 -0.04 3.76
N ILE A 74 -6.33 1.07 3.08
CA ILE A 74 -5.49 1.13 1.88
C ILE A 74 -4.12 0.49 2.09
N PRO A 75 -3.35 0.78 3.16
CA PRO A 75 -2.07 0.14 3.41
C PRO A 75 -2.15 -1.38 3.52
N PHE A 76 -3.18 -1.91 4.15
CA PHE A 76 -3.38 -3.35 4.30
C PHE A 76 -3.66 -4.02 2.94
N MET A 77 -4.57 -3.46 2.15
CA MET A 77 -4.95 -3.99 0.84
C MET A 77 -3.78 -3.97 -0.15
N TYR A 78 -2.99 -2.89 -0.18
CA TYR A 78 -1.82 -2.79 -1.08
C TYR A 78 -0.71 -3.75 -0.67
N THR A 79 -0.45 -3.87 0.63
CA THR A 79 0.56 -4.77 1.17
C THR A 79 0.20 -6.22 0.91
N GLU A 80 -1.06 -6.59 1.08
CA GLU A 80 -1.56 -7.95 0.80
C GLU A 80 -1.31 -8.37 -0.64
N SER A 81 -1.65 -7.52 -1.61
CA SER A 81 -1.42 -7.81 -3.03
C SER A 81 0.05 -8.13 -3.33
N ALA A 82 0.99 -7.38 -2.76
CA ALA A 82 2.42 -7.62 -2.93
C ALA A 82 2.89 -8.90 -2.23
N ILE A 83 2.36 -9.18 -1.03
CA ILE A 83 2.66 -10.39 -0.26
C ILE A 83 2.22 -11.65 -1.00
N VAL A 84 1.01 -11.65 -1.57
CA VAL A 84 0.51 -12.78 -2.35
C VAL A 84 1.41 -13.06 -3.54
N GLY A 85 1.87 -12.03 -4.27
CA GLY A 85 2.85 -12.18 -5.35
C GLY A 85 4.18 -12.79 -4.89
N MET A 86 4.70 -12.34 -3.74
CA MET A 86 5.90 -12.92 -3.12
C MET A 86 5.69 -14.37 -2.68
N MET A 87 4.54 -14.71 -2.09
CA MET A 87 4.19 -16.07 -1.70
C MET A 87 4.13 -17.00 -2.91
N GLN A 88 3.59 -16.54 -4.02
CA GLN A 88 3.58 -17.30 -5.28
C GLN A 88 5.00 -17.58 -5.78
N GLY A 89 5.87 -16.56 -5.81
CA GLY A 89 7.28 -16.71 -6.18
C GLY A 89 8.07 -17.66 -5.27
N LEU A 90 7.70 -17.69 -3.98
CA LEU A 90 8.28 -18.61 -2.99
C LEU A 90 7.57 -19.98 -2.93
N ASN A 91 6.73 -20.33 -3.92
CA ASN A 91 5.96 -21.60 -4.01
C ASN A 91 5.07 -21.85 -2.78
N GLN A 92 4.51 -20.80 -2.22
CA GLN A 92 3.55 -20.85 -1.13
C GLN A 92 2.10 -20.59 -1.63
N GLN A 93 1.85 -20.76 -2.92
CA GLN A 93 0.57 -20.50 -3.55
C GLN A 93 -0.59 -21.30 -2.95
N LYS A 94 -0.33 -22.57 -2.56
CA LYS A 94 -1.36 -23.41 -1.89
C LYS A 94 -1.81 -22.78 -0.56
N LYS A 95 -0.86 -22.28 0.23
CA LYS A 95 -1.18 -21.63 1.51
C LYS A 95 -1.88 -20.28 1.32
N ALA A 96 -1.47 -19.48 0.34
CA ALA A 96 -2.17 -18.27 -0.01
C ALA A 96 -3.63 -18.55 -0.42
N LEU A 97 -3.85 -19.61 -1.22
CA LEU A 97 -5.19 -20.03 -1.62
C LEU A 97 -6.03 -20.50 -0.41
N GLU A 98 -5.47 -21.32 0.48
CA GLU A 98 -6.15 -21.75 1.71
C GLU A 98 -6.61 -20.55 2.55
N TYR A 99 -5.74 -19.55 2.74
CA TYR A 99 -6.08 -18.34 3.51
C TYR A 99 -7.15 -17.50 2.84
N ASN A 100 -7.12 -17.39 1.51
CA ASN A 100 -8.15 -16.68 0.75
C ASN A 100 -9.51 -17.39 0.82
N ILE A 101 -9.53 -18.74 0.85
CA ILE A 101 -10.76 -19.51 1.04
C ILE A 101 -11.32 -19.27 2.43
N ILE A 102 -10.47 -19.33 3.47
CA ILE A 102 -10.87 -19.05 4.87
C ILE A 102 -11.45 -17.65 5.00
N ASP A 103 -10.79 -16.64 4.41
CA ASP A 103 -11.28 -15.25 4.40
C ASP A 103 -12.64 -15.14 3.69
N SER A 104 -12.80 -15.81 2.54
CA SER A 104 -14.05 -15.80 1.80
C SER A 104 -15.20 -16.39 2.60
N ILE A 105 -14.97 -17.50 3.29
CA ILE A 105 -15.97 -18.13 4.18
C ILE A 105 -16.30 -17.18 5.34
N LEU A 106 -15.28 -16.62 6.00
CA LEU A 106 -15.45 -15.66 7.08
C LEU A 106 -16.27 -14.45 6.63
N ARG A 107 -15.95 -13.91 5.45
CA ARG A 107 -16.65 -12.77 4.85
C ARG A 107 -18.11 -13.08 4.57
N ILE A 108 -18.43 -14.24 4.00
CA ILE A 108 -19.80 -14.67 3.74
C ILE A 108 -20.60 -14.77 5.04
N ILE A 109 -20.05 -15.39 6.07
CA ILE A 109 -20.68 -15.51 7.40
C ILE A 109 -20.95 -14.13 7.99
N LEU A 110 -19.96 -13.25 7.97
CA LEU A 110 -20.08 -11.90 8.50
C LEU A 110 -21.10 -11.05 7.73
N ILE A 111 -21.16 -11.20 6.38
CA ILE A 111 -22.17 -10.51 5.55
C ILE A 111 -23.56 -10.97 5.95
N TYR A 112 -23.77 -12.28 6.09
CA TYR A 112 -25.08 -12.84 6.45
C TYR A 112 -25.57 -12.36 7.83
N ILE A 113 -24.66 -12.16 8.79
CA ILE A 113 -25.01 -11.73 10.15
C ILE A 113 -25.09 -10.20 10.24
N ALA A 114 -24.07 -9.48 9.76
CA ALA A 114 -23.93 -8.06 10.06
C ALA A 114 -24.67 -7.15 9.07
N LEU A 115 -24.81 -7.56 7.80
CA LEU A 115 -25.47 -6.71 6.80
C LEU A 115 -26.96 -6.48 7.08
N PRO A 116 -27.77 -7.49 7.47
CA PRO A 116 -29.17 -7.27 7.81
C PRO A 116 -29.39 -6.38 9.03
N ILE A 117 -28.45 -6.39 10.00
CA ILE A 117 -28.58 -5.65 11.27
C ILE A 117 -28.08 -4.21 11.13
N TYR A 118 -26.92 -4.02 10.48
CA TYR A 118 -26.20 -2.75 10.48
C TYR A 118 -26.15 -2.07 9.09
N GLY A 119 -26.69 -2.70 8.06
CA GLY A 119 -26.69 -2.18 6.69
C GLY A 119 -25.26 -1.88 6.17
N ILE A 120 -25.09 -0.77 5.49
CA ILE A 120 -23.80 -0.37 4.89
C ILE A 120 -22.70 -0.18 5.95
N LYS A 121 -23.04 0.26 7.16
CA LYS A 121 -22.05 0.38 8.27
C LYS A 121 -21.52 -0.99 8.67
N GLY A 122 -22.36 -2.02 8.68
CA GLY A 122 -21.95 -3.40 8.91
C GLY A 122 -20.98 -3.89 7.83
N PHE A 123 -21.23 -3.54 6.58
CA PHE A 123 -20.32 -3.86 5.47
C PHE A 123 -18.93 -3.24 5.64
N LEU A 124 -18.83 -1.99 6.14
CA LEU A 124 -17.52 -1.40 6.47
C LEU A 124 -16.76 -2.21 7.52
N VAL A 125 -17.43 -2.63 8.58
CA VAL A 125 -16.81 -3.44 9.64
C VAL A 125 -16.31 -4.77 9.06
N ILE A 126 -17.11 -5.42 8.20
CA ILE A 126 -16.71 -6.66 7.53
C ILE A 126 -15.44 -6.45 6.69
N MET A 127 -15.37 -5.36 5.94
CA MET A 127 -14.18 -5.02 5.14
C MET A 127 -12.95 -4.83 6.04
N TYR A 128 -13.09 -4.17 7.20
CA TYR A 128 -12.00 -4.03 8.15
C TYR A 128 -11.52 -5.37 8.69
N VAL A 129 -12.43 -6.19 9.21
CA VAL A 129 -12.10 -7.50 9.79
C VAL A 129 -11.42 -8.39 8.76
N SER A 130 -12.00 -8.52 7.56
CA SER A 130 -11.47 -9.37 6.51
C SER A 130 -10.09 -8.90 6.03
N ASN A 131 -9.92 -7.63 5.66
CA ASN A 131 -8.64 -7.15 5.14
C ASN A 131 -7.51 -7.19 6.18
N ILE A 132 -7.80 -6.87 7.44
CA ILE A 132 -6.80 -6.98 8.51
C ILE A 132 -6.43 -8.44 8.74
N PHE A 133 -7.42 -9.34 8.84
CA PHE A 133 -7.21 -10.76 9.02
C PHE A 133 -6.33 -11.35 7.92
N THR A 134 -6.69 -11.13 6.66
CA THR A 134 -5.97 -11.68 5.51
C THR A 134 -4.57 -11.10 5.39
N SER A 135 -4.42 -9.79 5.58
CA SER A 135 -3.12 -9.12 5.56
C SER A 135 -2.20 -9.64 6.68
N CYS A 136 -2.72 -9.83 7.89
CA CYS A 136 -1.93 -10.35 9.02
C CYS A 136 -1.48 -11.79 8.79
N ILE A 137 -2.39 -12.68 8.36
CA ILE A 137 -2.07 -14.10 8.19
C ILE A 137 -1.08 -14.34 7.05
N ASN A 138 -1.28 -13.63 5.91
CA ASN A 138 -0.37 -13.70 4.77
C ASN A 138 1.01 -13.11 5.11
N SER A 139 1.05 -11.96 5.82
CA SER A 139 2.30 -11.35 6.32
C SER A 139 3.06 -12.29 7.24
N TYR A 140 2.38 -12.87 8.22
CA TYR A 140 2.98 -13.84 9.15
C TYR A 140 3.59 -15.03 8.40
N ARG A 141 2.85 -15.60 7.44
CA ARG A 141 3.33 -16.71 6.64
C ARG A 141 4.55 -16.35 5.81
N LEU A 142 4.52 -15.21 5.13
CA LEU A 142 5.64 -14.75 4.32
C LEU A 142 6.90 -14.52 5.16
N LEU A 143 6.77 -13.87 6.32
CA LEU A 143 7.88 -13.64 7.23
C LEU A 143 8.46 -14.94 7.78
N LYS A 144 7.61 -15.91 8.13
CA LYS A 144 8.04 -17.23 8.60
C LYS A 144 8.82 -18.00 7.54
N VAL A 145 8.36 -18.00 6.29
CA VAL A 145 9.00 -18.71 5.18
C VAL A 145 10.30 -18.05 4.74
N SER A 146 10.31 -16.73 4.67
CA SER A 146 11.49 -15.96 4.26
C SER A 146 12.53 -15.79 5.36
N LYS A 147 12.18 -16.08 6.63
CA LYS A 147 12.98 -15.78 7.83
C LYS A 147 13.30 -14.28 7.99
N ALA A 148 12.55 -13.41 7.33
CA ALA A 148 12.69 -11.97 7.48
C ALA A 148 12.13 -11.51 8.83
N LYS A 149 12.77 -10.49 9.43
CA LYS A 149 12.30 -9.91 10.70
C LYS A 149 11.35 -8.75 10.43
N PHE A 150 10.25 -8.70 11.17
CA PHE A 150 9.34 -7.57 11.10
C PHE A 150 9.96 -6.32 11.72
N LYS A 151 10.18 -5.27 10.93
CA LYS A 151 10.80 -4.02 11.37
C LYS A 151 9.73 -2.95 11.62
N PHE A 152 9.01 -3.08 12.74
CA PHE A 152 7.86 -2.24 13.09
C PHE A 152 8.15 -0.74 12.96
N ASN A 153 9.27 -0.29 13.48
CA ASN A 153 9.67 1.12 13.45
C ASN A 153 9.86 1.63 11.99
N MET A 154 10.53 0.84 11.15
CA MET A 154 10.81 1.24 9.76
C MET A 154 9.59 1.17 8.85
N TRP A 155 8.72 0.16 9.07
CA TRP A 155 7.63 -0.12 8.15
C TRP A 155 6.32 0.58 8.51
N ILE A 156 6.14 0.92 9.78
CA ILE A 156 4.89 1.51 10.28
C ILE A 156 5.13 2.90 10.87
N ILE A 157 6.00 3.04 11.89
CA ILE A 157 6.12 4.31 12.61
C ILE A 157 6.63 5.44 11.72
N LYS A 158 7.76 5.23 11.03
CA LYS A 158 8.36 6.26 10.18
C LYS A 158 7.43 6.70 9.03
N PRO A 159 6.77 5.80 8.26
CA PRO A 159 5.80 6.20 7.25
C PRO A 159 4.60 6.96 7.82
N ILE A 160 4.06 6.55 8.98
CA ILE A 160 2.96 7.26 9.64
C ILE A 160 3.39 8.68 10.03
N LEU A 161 4.54 8.84 10.68
CA LEU A 161 5.05 10.16 11.06
C LEU A 161 5.28 11.04 9.83
N SER A 162 5.85 10.49 8.76
CA SER A 162 6.04 11.22 7.49
C SER A 162 4.71 11.64 6.86
N ALA A 163 3.68 10.78 6.92
CA ALA A 163 2.36 11.08 6.38
C ALA A 163 1.66 12.18 7.17
N ILE A 164 1.70 12.12 8.50
CA ILE A 164 1.13 13.15 9.40
C ILE A 164 1.86 14.49 9.19
N SER A 165 3.19 14.48 9.14
CA SER A 165 3.97 15.70 8.90
C SER A 165 3.65 16.31 7.53
N GLY A 166 3.52 15.49 6.49
CA GLY A 166 3.12 15.93 5.15
C GLY A 166 1.73 16.56 5.14
N ALA A 167 0.79 15.98 5.89
CA ALA A 167 -0.56 16.51 6.05
C ALA A 167 -0.56 17.90 6.71
N ILE A 168 0.15 18.06 7.84
CA ILE A 168 0.27 19.32 8.57
C ILE A 168 0.92 20.39 7.68
N CYS A 169 2.02 20.07 7.01
CA CYS A 169 2.70 21.00 6.10
C CYS A 169 1.79 21.43 4.94
N SER A 170 1.02 20.51 4.36
CA SER A 170 0.09 20.82 3.29
C SER A 170 -1.01 21.79 3.74
N GLU A 171 -1.62 21.54 4.89
CA GLU A 171 -2.62 22.44 5.46
C GLU A 171 -2.05 23.84 5.70
N TYR A 172 -0.84 23.93 6.27
CA TYR A 172 -0.19 25.21 6.56
C TYR A 172 0.16 25.99 5.30
N ILE A 173 0.75 25.35 4.29
CA ILE A 173 1.15 25.97 3.02
C ILE A 173 -0.09 26.45 2.24
N CYS A 174 -1.11 25.59 2.17
CA CYS A 174 -2.32 25.89 1.41
C CYS A 174 -3.22 26.96 2.03
N LYS A 175 -2.98 27.33 3.28
CA LYS A 175 -3.64 28.48 3.91
C LYS A 175 -3.30 29.80 3.18
N TYR A 176 -2.14 29.88 2.56
CA TYR A 176 -1.66 31.05 1.81
C TYR A 176 -1.98 30.98 0.31
N ILE A 177 -2.42 29.85 -0.21
CA ILE A 177 -2.72 29.63 -1.62
C ILE A 177 -4.23 29.49 -1.79
N ILE A 178 -4.90 30.57 -2.17
CA ILE A 178 -6.34 30.57 -2.43
C ILE A 178 -6.56 30.20 -3.89
N VAL A 179 -7.00 28.97 -4.17
CA VAL A 179 -7.36 28.52 -5.52
C VAL A 179 -8.88 28.35 -5.56
N PRO A 180 -9.61 29.10 -6.39
CA PRO A 180 -11.08 29.05 -6.43
C PRO A 180 -11.62 27.71 -6.98
N ASN A 181 -10.84 27.01 -7.79
CA ASN A 181 -11.24 25.74 -8.36
C ASN A 181 -10.93 24.57 -7.40
N LEU A 182 -11.98 23.87 -6.96
CA LEU A 182 -11.91 22.77 -5.99
C LEU A 182 -10.94 21.65 -6.45
N ILE A 183 -11.01 21.26 -7.73
CA ILE A 183 -10.18 20.17 -8.27
C ILE A 183 -8.69 20.56 -8.26
N ILE A 184 -8.38 21.78 -8.70
CA ILE A 184 -7.00 22.27 -8.73
C ILE A 184 -6.47 22.40 -7.30
N ASN A 185 -7.27 22.91 -6.37
CA ASN A 185 -6.89 23.04 -4.96
C ASN A 185 -6.51 21.68 -4.34
N ILE A 186 -7.34 20.64 -4.52
CA ILE A 186 -7.06 19.31 -4.00
C ILE A 186 -5.81 18.71 -4.66
N THR A 187 -5.64 18.91 -5.97
CA THR A 187 -4.47 18.39 -6.69
C THR A 187 -3.17 19.02 -6.16
N ILE A 188 -3.17 20.33 -5.92
CA ILE A 188 -2.02 21.04 -5.34
C ILE A 188 -1.74 20.53 -3.92
N LYS A 189 -2.78 20.44 -3.07
CA LYS A 189 -2.65 19.94 -1.70
C LYS A 189 -2.12 18.51 -1.66
N ALA A 190 -2.67 17.61 -2.46
CA ALA A 190 -2.18 16.24 -2.58
C ALA A 190 -0.73 16.18 -3.08
N GLY A 191 -0.37 17.03 -4.05
CA GLY A 191 0.99 17.16 -4.55
C GLY A 191 1.98 17.59 -3.47
N ILE A 192 1.62 18.55 -2.63
CA ILE A 192 2.45 19.00 -1.49
C ILE A 192 2.62 17.86 -0.46
N ILE A 193 1.54 17.16 -0.11
CA ILE A 193 1.62 16.01 0.81
C ILE A 193 2.61 14.98 0.27
N VAL A 194 2.47 14.60 -1.00
CA VAL A 194 3.35 13.60 -1.64
C VAL A 194 4.80 14.08 -1.67
N ALA A 195 5.05 15.34 -2.00
CA ALA A 195 6.40 15.90 -2.06
C ALA A 195 7.09 15.92 -0.67
N VAL A 196 6.41 16.44 0.35
CA VAL A 196 6.92 16.45 1.73
C VAL A 196 7.11 15.02 2.26
N TYR A 197 6.17 14.14 1.97
CA TYR A 197 6.25 12.74 2.37
C TYR A 197 7.49 12.05 1.78
N ILE A 198 7.71 12.16 0.48
CA ILE A 198 8.88 11.57 -0.20
C ILE A 198 10.18 12.17 0.37
N PHE A 199 10.21 13.47 0.60
CA PHE A 199 11.36 14.14 1.20
C PHE A 199 11.69 13.58 2.59
N LEU A 200 10.68 13.39 3.45
CA LEU A 200 10.86 12.83 4.79
C LEU A 200 11.25 11.34 4.75
N LEU A 201 10.71 10.54 3.84
CA LEU A 201 11.13 9.15 3.66
C LEU A 201 12.61 9.06 3.25
N PHE A 202 13.08 10.03 2.47
CA PHE A 202 14.47 10.12 2.08
C PHE A 202 15.36 10.51 3.27
N LEU A 203 14.94 11.47 4.10
CA LEU A 203 15.65 11.84 5.35
C LEU A 203 15.70 10.69 6.35
N PHE A 204 14.63 9.91 6.47
CA PHE A 204 14.60 8.75 7.37
C PHE A 204 15.35 7.53 6.86
N GLY A 205 15.98 7.62 5.67
CA GLY A 205 16.76 6.55 5.07
C GLY A 205 15.94 5.30 4.68
N ILE A 206 14.63 5.47 4.47
CA ILE A 206 13.74 4.40 4.03
C ILE A 206 13.96 4.12 2.54
N ILE A 207 14.23 5.16 1.77
CA ILE A 207 14.58 5.06 0.35
C ILE A 207 16.11 5.07 0.25
N GLU A 208 16.70 3.89 0.03
CA GLU A 208 18.13 3.79 -0.24
C GLU A 208 18.49 4.49 -1.56
N LYS A 209 19.49 5.36 -1.52
CA LYS A 209 20.04 6.06 -2.72
C LYS A 209 20.39 5.08 -3.84
N ASP A 210 20.89 3.90 -3.49
CA ASP A 210 21.27 2.85 -4.46
C ASP A 210 20.08 2.27 -5.22
N SER A 211 18.89 2.24 -4.63
CA SER A 211 17.68 1.73 -5.27
C SER A 211 17.19 2.66 -6.39
N VAL A 212 17.26 3.97 -6.17
CA VAL A 212 16.90 4.98 -7.19
C VAL A 212 17.89 4.98 -8.34
N HIS A 213 19.17 4.86 -8.04
CA HIS A 213 20.23 4.84 -9.06
C HIS A 213 20.16 3.57 -9.93
N LYS A 214 19.89 2.41 -9.35
CA LYS A 214 19.68 1.16 -10.07
C LYS A 214 18.42 1.17 -10.95
N MET A 215 17.33 1.78 -10.51
CA MET A 215 16.13 1.94 -11.34
C MET A 215 16.38 2.85 -12.56
N LEU A 216 17.10 3.94 -12.39
CA LEU A 216 17.45 4.85 -13.47
C LEU A 216 18.42 4.20 -14.47
N HIS A 217 19.37 3.40 -13.98
CA HIS A 217 20.33 2.68 -14.85
C HIS A 217 19.65 1.56 -15.64
N ARG A 218 18.72 0.82 -15.04
CA ARG A 218 17.94 -0.23 -15.72
C ARG A 218 17.02 0.35 -16.82
N LYS A 219 16.44 1.52 -16.58
CA LYS A 219 15.63 2.23 -17.57
C LYS A 219 16.46 2.71 -18.77
N LYS A 220 17.72 3.10 -18.55
CA LYS A 220 18.67 3.44 -19.61
C LYS A 220 19.11 2.23 -20.45
N LEU A 221 19.30 1.07 -19.81
CA LEU A 221 19.67 -0.18 -20.50
C LEU A 221 18.54 -0.73 -21.38
N ASN A 222 17.30 -0.75 -20.84
CA ASN A 222 16.13 -1.18 -21.62
C ASN A 222 15.81 -0.24 -22.79
N ARG A 223 16.04 1.06 -22.65
CA ARG A 223 15.88 2.02 -23.76
C ARG A 223 16.94 1.81 -24.86
N LYS A 224 18.16 1.41 -24.49
CA LYS A 224 19.18 1.06 -25.49
C LYS A 224 18.89 -0.24 -26.22
N GLN A 225 18.32 -1.24 -25.54
CA GLN A 225 17.94 -2.50 -26.20
C GLN A 225 16.76 -2.36 -27.16
N GLN A 226 15.82 -1.44 -26.89
CA GLN A 226 14.71 -1.12 -27.80
C GLN A 226 15.12 -0.30 -29.03
N LEU A 227 16.29 0.32 -29.04
CA LEU A 227 16.82 1.08 -30.18
C LEU A 227 17.66 0.19 -31.14
N TYR A 228 17.91 -1.07 -30.79
CA TYR A 228 18.68 -2.03 -31.61
C TYR A 228 17.83 -3.19 -32.14
N VAL A 229 16.49 -3.14 -32.00
CA VAL A 229 15.50 -4.00 -32.65
C VAL A 229 14.65 -3.15 -33.59
#